data_8957bd2d5411935e69b6d7479b92cb84
#
_entry.id   8957bd2d5411935e69b6d7479b92cb84
#
_cell.length_a   1.000
_cell.length_b   1.000
_cell.length_c   1.000
_cell.angle_alpha   90.00
_cell.angle_beta   90.00
_cell.angle_gamma   90.00
#
_symmetry.space_group_name_H-M   'P 1'
#
loop_
_entity.id
_entity.type
_entity.pdbx_description
1 polymer ?
#
loop_
_entity_poly.entity_id
_entity_poly.type
_entity_poly.pdbx_seq_one_letter_code
_entity_poly.pdbx_strand_id
1 'polypeptide(L)'
;MVEEPLAEPLVELPAELLAEPVLQPSPAMTFGPFTVLDQGSAALVGTTDASSPEAFRAMLQAHPAIASLVFLECPGTYDDRANLELGRLIRAAGLAAVVPAGGSVRSGAVELVLAGTRLEIEDDAEFAVHAWEDQDGLEAHDYAPDSIEHRKYLAYYREMGMSETMAAAFYAMTNSSGFDDPLWLDGAAMRDWVGLAPGTGAALAAAVQTAGPIATPRLAYLDLGLTHY
;
A
#
# COMPACT_ATOMS: atom_id res chain seq x y z
N MET A 1 32.81 67.95 -25.95
CA MET A 1 32.06 66.97 -26.72
C MET A 1 32.37 65.63 -26.05
N VAL A 2 31.40 65.13 -25.33
CA VAL A 2 31.48 63.84 -24.69
C VAL A 2 30.58 62.88 -25.52
N GLU A 3 31.19 61.91 -26.19
CA GLU A 3 30.43 60.88 -26.93
C GLU A 3 29.74 59.97 -26.00
N GLU A 4 28.42 59.86 -26.12
CA GLU A 4 27.61 58.84 -25.45
C GLU A 4 27.86 57.46 -26.14
N PRO A 5 28.03 56.36 -25.37
CA PRO A 5 28.15 55.06 -25.98
C PRO A 5 26.77 54.58 -26.45
N LEU A 6 26.68 54.18 -27.70
CA LEU A 6 25.50 53.49 -28.29
C LEU A 6 25.22 52.18 -27.54
N ALA A 7 24.01 52.07 -26.97
CA ALA A 7 23.51 50.84 -26.39
C ALA A 7 23.28 49.82 -27.52
N GLU A 8 23.89 48.62 -27.36
CA GLU A 8 23.63 47.48 -28.26
C GLU A 8 22.18 47.01 -28.09
N PRO A 9 21.50 46.61 -29.18
CA PRO A 9 20.14 46.08 -29.09
C PRO A 9 20.14 44.73 -28.38
N LEU A 10 19.29 44.58 -27.34
CA LEU A 10 18.99 43.29 -26.69
C LEU A 10 18.39 42.35 -27.74
N VAL A 11 19.09 41.26 -28.02
CA VAL A 11 18.57 40.18 -28.85
C VAL A 11 17.50 39.48 -28.04
N GLU A 12 16.22 39.69 -28.35
CA GLU A 12 15.12 38.91 -27.83
C GLU A 12 15.26 37.46 -28.35
N LEU A 13 15.57 36.52 -27.45
CA LEU A 13 15.53 35.11 -27.75
C LEU A 13 14.07 34.69 -28.00
N PRO A 14 13.79 33.92 -29.07
CA PRO A 14 12.43 33.48 -29.36
C PRO A 14 11.87 32.66 -28.19
N ALA A 15 10.64 32.95 -27.78
CA ALA A 15 9.93 32.32 -26.66
C ALA A 15 9.79 30.77 -26.77
N GLU A 16 10.00 30.21 -27.95
CA GLU A 16 10.01 28.76 -28.20
C GLU A 16 11.17 28.03 -27.56
N LEU A 17 12.25 28.69 -27.14
CA LEU A 17 13.41 28.05 -26.50
C LEU A 17 13.23 27.88 -24.97
N LEU A 18 12.16 28.43 -24.39
CA LEU A 18 11.87 28.39 -22.95
C LEU A 18 10.70 27.46 -22.60
N ALA A 19 10.11 26.79 -23.58
CA ALA A 19 9.12 25.74 -23.30
C ALA A 19 9.86 24.51 -22.80
N GLU A 20 9.91 24.34 -21.48
CA GLU A 20 10.23 23.03 -20.89
C GLU A 20 9.32 21.99 -21.52
N PRO A 21 9.84 20.80 -21.90
CA PRO A 21 8.97 19.73 -22.37
C PRO A 21 7.99 19.39 -21.26
N VAL A 22 6.71 19.71 -21.46
CA VAL A 22 5.63 19.21 -20.63
C VAL A 22 5.66 17.69 -20.80
N LEU A 23 6.27 17.00 -19.82
CA LEU A 23 6.23 15.53 -19.72
C LEU A 23 4.75 15.17 -19.62
N GLN A 24 4.18 14.73 -20.75
CA GLN A 24 2.84 14.12 -20.72
C GLN A 24 2.97 12.88 -19.85
N PRO A 25 2.09 12.71 -18.84
CA PRO A 25 2.11 11.48 -18.05
C PRO A 25 1.96 10.30 -18.99
N SER A 26 2.94 9.41 -18.99
CA SER A 26 2.82 8.13 -19.67
C SER A 26 1.57 7.42 -19.15
N PRO A 27 0.80 6.72 -20.01
CA PRO A 27 -0.36 5.96 -19.54
C PRO A 27 0.10 5.04 -18.40
N ALA A 28 -0.61 5.12 -17.27
CA ALA A 28 -0.29 4.31 -16.10
C ALA A 28 -0.28 2.83 -16.48
N MET A 29 0.84 2.15 -16.29
CA MET A 29 0.94 0.71 -16.55
C MET A 29 0.40 -0.03 -15.33
N THR A 30 -0.65 -0.83 -15.55
CA THR A 30 -1.33 -1.58 -14.49
C THR A 30 -1.15 -3.09 -14.65
N PHE A 31 -1.01 -3.78 -13.52
CA PHE A 31 -0.91 -5.23 -13.40
C PHE A 31 -1.88 -5.68 -12.30
N GLY A 32 -3.11 -6.03 -12.66
CA GLY A 32 -4.17 -6.25 -11.67
C GLY A 32 -4.34 -5.01 -10.76
N PRO A 33 -4.25 -5.17 -9.43
CA PRO A 33 -4.39 -4.05 -8.50
C PRO A 33 -3.13 -3.17 -8.39
N PHE A 34 -2.05 -3.48 -9.10
CA PHE A 34 -0.79 -2.75 -9.05
C PHE A 34 -0.69 -1.75 -10.20
N THR A 35 -0.31 -0.51 -9.88
CA THR A 35 -0.06 0.57 -10.84
C THR A 35 1.37 1.04 -10.69
N VAL A 36 2.15 0.99 -11.76
CA VAL A 36 3.53 1.51 -11.77
C VAL A 36 3.47 3.03 -11.71
N LEU A 37 4.08 3.63 -10.70
CA LEU A 37 4.14 5.08 -10.48
C LEU A 37 5.35 5.68 -11.19
N ASP A 38 6.51 5.07 -10.98
CA ASP A 38 7.78 5.47 -11.59
C ASP A 38 8.72 4.26 -11.71
N GLN A 39 10.02 4.50 -11.98
CA GLN A 39 11.00 3.42 -12.15
C GLN A 39 11.25 2.61 -10.86
N GLY A 40 11.02 3.20 -9.68
CA GLY A 40 11.35 2.61 -8.38
C GLY A 40 10.14 2.26 -7.52
N SER A 41 8.93 2.66 -7.93
CA SER A 41 7.74 2.51 -7.10
C SER A 41 6.51 2.06 -7.88
N ALA A 42 5.66 1.30 -7.22
CA ALA A 42 4.32 0.95 -7.67
C ALA A 42 3.31 1.19 -6.55
N ALA A 43 2.06 1.48 -6.91
CA ALA A 43 0.95 1.56 -5.96
C ALA A 43 0.14 0.26 -5.96
N LEU A 44 -0.36 -0.12 -4.80
CA LEU A 44 -1.49 -1.04 -4.64
C LEU A 44 -2.76 -0.21 -4.48
N VAL A 45 -3.73 -0.42 -5.36
CA VAL A 45 -5.03 0.26 -5.35
C VAL A 45 -6.11 -0.76 -5.67
N GLY A 46 -7.06 -0.93 -4.76
CA GLY A 46 -8.15 -1.90 -4.89
C GLY A 46 -7.94 -3.19 -4.11
N THR A 47 -8.88 -4.11 -4.28
CA THR A 47 -8.92 -5.40 -3.59
C THR A 47 -7.99 -6.40 -4.28
N THR A 48 -7.30 -7.21 -3.50
CA THR A 48 -6.53 -8.34 -4.01
C THR A 48 -7.38 -9.59 -4.16
N ASP A 49 -6.95 -10.53 -5.00
CA ASP A 49 -7.66 -11.76 -5.30
C ASP A 49 -6.69 -12.92 -5.64
N ALA A 50 -7.24 -14.05 -6.09
CA ALA A 50 -6.47 -15.22 -6.48
C ALA A 50 -5.45 -14.97 -7.61
N SER A 51 -5.65 -13.93 -8.45
CA SER A 51 -4.75 -13.58 -9.56
C SER A 51 -3.64 -12.61 -9.17
N SER A 52 -3.75 -11.96 -8.01
CA SER A 52 -2.84 -10.89 -7.59
C SER A 52 -1.38 -11.34 -7.43
N PRO A 53 -1.04 -12.56 -6.96
CA PRO A 53 0.34 -13.02 -6.93
C PRO A 53 0.98 -13.10 -8.32
N GLU A 54 0.24 -13.53 -9.36
CA GLU A 54 0.74 -13.58 -10.73
C GLU A 54 0.91 -12.17 -11.31
N ALA A 55 -0.06 -11.30 -11.10
CA ALA A 55 0.01 -9.89 -11.51
C ALA A 55 1.24 -9.18 -10.90
N PHE A 56 1.54 -9.44 -9.62
CA PHE A 56 2.72 -8.92 -8.94
C PHE A 56 4.03 -9.42 -9.58
N ARG A 57 4.13 -10.71 -9.87
CA ARG A 57 5.30 -11.27 -10.55
C ARG A 57 5.50 -10.66 -11.93
N ALA A 58 4.41 -10.50 -12.72
CA ALA A 58 4.45 -9.88 -14.04
C ALA A 58 4.93 -8.43 -13.97
N MET A 59 4.44 -7.67 -12.96
CA MET A 59 4.90 -6.30 -12.71
C MET A 59 6.41 -6.24 -12.45
N LEU A 60 6.92 -7.04 -11.52
CA LEU A 60 8.35 -7.03 -11.20
C LEU A 60 9.23 -7.53 -12.35
N GLN A 61 8.72 -8.47 -13.17
CA GLN A 61 9.43 -8.91 -14.37
C GLN A 61 9.55 -7.78 -15.41
N ALA A 62 8.49 -6.98 -15.58
CA ALA A 62 8.48 -5.85 -16.50
C ALA A 62 9.23 -4.63 -15.94
N HIS A 63 9.23 -4.46 -14.62
CA HIS A 63 9.81 -3.32 -13.91
C HIS A 63 10.70 -3.77 -12.74
N PRO A 64 11.87 -4.36 -13.03
CA PRO A 64 12.73 -4.96 -11.98
C PRO A 64 13.41 -3.95 -11.06
N ALA A 65 13.32 -2.67 -11.36
CA ALA A 65 13.86 -1.59 -10.51
C ALA A 65 12.89 -1.15 -9.40
N ILE A 66 11.64 -1.64 -9.37
CA ILE A 66 10.69 -1.34 -8.32
C ILE A 66 11.25 -1.85 -6.97
N ALA A 67 11.39 -0.92 -6.03
CA ALA A 67 11.92 -1.16 -4.69
C ALA A 67 10.92 -0.80 -3.57
N SER A 68 9.79 -0.16 -3.92
CA SER A 68 8.75 0.21 -2.97
C SER A 68 7.34 -0.06 -3.51
N LEU A 69 6.45 -0.46 -2.62
CA LEU A 69 5.02 -0.61 -2.86
C LEU A 69 4.27 0.39 -1.98
N VAL A 70 3.51 1.27 -2.62
CA VAL A 70 2.73 2.34 -1.97
C VAL A 70 1.29 1.87 -1.84
N PHE A 71 0.76 1.85 -0.63
CA PHE A 71 -0.61 1.43 -0.32
C PHE A 71 -1.50 2.67 -0.25
N LEU A 72 -2.40 2.84 -1.21
CA LEU A 72 -3.25 4.03 -1.31
C LEU A 72 -4.67 3.77 -0.83
N GLU A 73 -5.44 2.98 -1.56
CA GLU A 73 -6.81 2.60 -1.23
C GLU A 73 -6.93 1.07 -1.37
N CYS A 74 -6.80 0.36 -0.26
CA CYS A 74 -6.64 -1.08 -0.21
C CYS A 74 -7.73 -1.71 0.67
N PRO A 75 -8.90 -2.06 0.09
CA PRO A 75 -10.05 -2.55 0.87
C PRO A 75 -9.84 -3.93 1.52
N GLY A 76 -8.89 -4.72 1.03
CA GLY A 76 -8.61 -6.06 1.55
C GLY A 76 -8.40 -7.08 0.45
N THR A 77 -8.85 -8.31 0.68
CA THR A 77 -8.67 -9.43 -0.25
C THR A 77 -9.96 -10.27 -0.39
N TYR A 78 -10.12 -10.90 -1.53
CA TYR A 78 -11.13 -11.94 -1.76
C TYR A 78 -10.58 -13.37 -1.58
N ASP A 79 -9.26 -13.54 -1.40
CA ASP A 79 -8.61 -14.84 -1.24
C ASP A 79 -7.43 -14.71 -0.27
N ASP A 80 -7.64 -15.09 0.97
CA ASP A 80 -6.63 -15.05 2.03
C ASP A 80 -5.37 -15.87 1.70
N ARG A 81 -5.54 -17.02 1.06
CA ARG A 81 -4.41 -17.88 0.70
C ARG A 81 -3.51 -17.19 -0.32
N ALA A 82 -4.11 -16.64 -1.37
CA ALA A 82 -3.37 -15.88 -2.38
C ALA A 82 -2.77 -14.61 -1.81
N ASN A 83 -3.47 -13.96 -0.86
CA ASN A 83 -2.99 -12.76 -0.18
C ASN A 83 -1.74 -13.04 0.67
N LEU A 84 -1.74 -14.11 1.48
CA LEU A 84 -0.56 -14.51 2.24
C LEU A 84 0.60 -14.96 1.33
N GLU A 85 0.32 -15.57 0.18
CA GLU A 85 1.33 -15.84 -0.86
C GLU A 85 1.92 -14.55 -1.42
N LEU A 86 1.06 -13.58 -1.78
CA LEU A 86 1.48 -12.27 -2.27
C LEU A 86 2.37 -11.55 -1.25
N GLY A 87 2.02 -11.57 0.03
CA GLY A 87 2.87 -11.01 1.08
C GLY A 87 4.25 -11.65 1.12
N ARG A 88 4.35 -12.98 1.00
CA ARG A 88 5.65 -13.67 0.91
C ARG A 88 6.46 -13.24 -0.32
N LEU A 89 5.79 -12.98 -1.44
CA LEU A 89 6.45 -12.46 -2.66
C LEU A 89 6.97 -11.04 -2.46
N ILE A 90 6.18 -10.15 -1.83
CA ILE A 90 6.59 -8.77 -1.48
C ILE A 90 7.85 -8.83 -0.59
N ARG A 91 7.83 -9.67 0.46
CA ARG A 91 8.96 -9.87 1.37
C ARG A 91 10.18 -10.39 0.65
N ALA A 92 10.02 -11.44 -0.17
CA ALA A 92 11.11 -12.05 -0.94
C ALA A 92 11.72 -11.10 -1.97
N ALA A 93 10.92 -10.19 -2.54
CA ALA A 93 11.39 -9.15 -3.45
C ALA A 93 12.14 -8.01 -2.72
N GLY A 94 12.11 -7.97 -1.39
CA GLY A 94 12.82 -6.96 -0.60
C GLY A 94 12.20 -5.57 -0.65
N LEU A 95 10.92 -5.45 -1.04
CA LEU A 95 10.29 -4.14 -1.20
C LEU A 95 10.07 -3.43 0.14
N ALA A 96 10.15 -2.10 0.11
CA ALA A 96 9.59 -1.26 1.16
C ALA A 96 8.06 -1.20 1.01
N ALA A 97 7.33 -1.19 2.12
CA ALA A 97 5.90 -0.88 2.15
C ALA A 97 5.71 0.55 2.67
N VAL A 98 5.00 1.36 1.89
CA VAL A 98 4.76 2.78 2.17
C VAL A 98 3.27 3.03 2.27
N VAL A 99 2.81 3.56 3.39
CA VAL A 99 1.43 4.02 3.57
C VAL A 99 1.47 5.52 3.81
N PRO A 100 1.15 6.33 2.78
CA PRO A 100 1.21 7.78 2.88
C PRO A 100 0.04 8.34 3.71
N ALA A 101 0.12 9.62 4.04
CA ALA A 101 -1.00 10.35 4.63
C ALA A 101 -2.25 10.22 3.76
N GLY A 102 -3.38 9.85 4.37
CA GLY A 102 -4.63 9.55 3.67
C GLY A 102 -4.65 8.21 2.93
N GLY A 103 -3.60 7.39 3.04
CA GLY A 103 -3.64 5.99 2.61
C GLY A 103 -4.56 5.18 3.51
N SER A 104 -5.40 4.32 2.94
CA SER A 104 -6.37 3.51 3.66
C SER A 104 -6.14 2.02 3.38
N VAL A 105 -5.76 1.28 4.42
CA VAL A 105 -5.36 -0.14 4.35
C VAL A 105 -6.25 -0.96 5.26
N ARG A 106 -7.02 -1.86 4.68
CA ARG A 106 -8.04 -2.59 5.43
C ARG A 106 -7.93 -4.10 5.25
N SER A 107 -8.39 -4.85 6.26
CA SER A 107 -8.50 -6.31 6.20
C SER A 107 -7.20 -6.95 5.72
N GLY A 108 -7.26 -7.90 4.80
CA GLY A 108 -6.10 -8.60 4.24
C GLY A 108 -4.99 -7.72 3.62
N ALA A 109 -5.25 -6.44 3.34
CA ALA A 109 -4.21 -5.54 2.88
C ALA A 109 -3.20 -5.16 3.99
N VAL A 110 -3.60 -5.29 5.26
CA VAL A 110 -2.71 -5.06 6.41
C VAL A 110 -1.56 -6.09 6.40
N GLU A 111 -1.86 -7.35 6.11
CA GLU A 111 -0.85 -8.40 5.95
C GLU A 111 0.19 -8.05 4.89
N LEU A 112 -0.24 -7.40 3.80
CA LEU A 112 0.67 -7.01 2.73
C LEU A 112 1.60 -5.85 3.14
N VAL A 113 1.13 -4.92 3.97
CA VAL A 113 2.00 -3.87 4.55
C VAL A 113 3.06 -4.51 5.45
N LEU A 114 2.69 -5.46 6.31
CA LEU A 114 3.63 -6.18 7.19
C LEU A 114 4.72 -6.93 6.40
N ALA A 115 4.46 -7.26 5.15
CA ALA A 115 5.42 -7.96 4.29
C ALA A 115 6.59 -7.08 3.84
N GLY A 116 6.49 -5.76 3.94
CA GLY A 116 7.58 -4.85 3.62
C GLY A 116 8.83 -5.15 4.45
N THR A 117 10.01 -5.10 3.82
CA THR A 117 11.30 -5.22 4.52
C THR A 117 11.67 -3.95 5.28
N ARG A 118 11.09 -2.83 4.87
CA ARG A 118 11.07 -1.54 5.53
C ARG A 118 9.65 -1.00 5.47
N LEU A 119 9.16 -0.48 6.58
CA LEU A 119 7.82 0.10 6.69
C LEU A 119 7.94 1.60 6.86
N GLU A 120 7.18 2.35 6.06
CA GLU A 120 7.04 3.79 6.12
C GLU A 120 5.54 4.08 6.23
N ILE A 121 5.08 4.52 7.39
CA ILE A 121 3.67 4.74 7.71
C ILE A 121 3.52 6.16 8.23
N GLU A 122 2.74 6.98 7.55
CA GLU A 122 2.44 8.36 7.98
C GLU A 122 1.38 8.38 9.08
N ASP A 123 1.37 9.45 9.90
CA ASP A 123 0.45 9.58 11.04
C ASP A 123 -1.01 9.53 10.62
N ASP A 124 -1.33 10.20 9.50
CA ASP A 124 -2.69 10.31 8.94
C ASP A 124 -3.06 9.12 8.02
N ALA A 125 -2.32 8.03 8.04
CA ALA A 125 -2.71 6.78 7.41
C ALA A 125 -3.81 6.10 8.23
N GLU A 126 -4.73 5.42 7.55
CA GLU A 126 -5.84 4.70 8.19
C GLU A 126 -5.67 3.20 8.01
N PHE A 127 -5.91 2.44 9.07
CA PHE A 127 -5.94 0.98 9.04
C PHE A 127 -7.24 0.49 9.64
N ALA A 128 -7.80 -0.59 9.07
CA ALA A 128 -8.94 -1.28 9.65
C ALA A 128 -8.66 -2.77 9.71
N VAL A 129 -8.82 -3.35 10.89
CA VAL A 129 -8.65 -4.79 11.15
C VAL A 129 -9.92 -5.37 11.74
N HIS A 130 -10.18 -6.62 11.44
CA HIS A 130 -11.34 -7.38 11.94
C HIS A 130 -11.04 -8.88 11.94
N ALA A 131 -11.86 -9.68 12.59
CA ALA A 131 -11.77 -11.14 12.50
C ALA A 131 -11.95 -11.57 11.03
N TRP A 132 -11.16 -12.56 10.62
CA TRP A 132 -11.42 -13.21 9.33
C TRP A 132 -12.70 -14.04 9.41
N GLU A 133 -13.37 -14.17 8.28
CA GLU A 133 -14.56 -14.99 8.09
C GLU A 133 -14.32 -15.98 6.94
N ASP A 134 -14.79 -17.20 7.08
CA ASP A 134 -14.72 -18.19 6.02
C ASP A 134 -16.00 -18.19 5.14
N GLN A 135 -16.05 -19.10 4.17
CA GLN A 135 -17.16 -19.20 3.22
C GLN A 135 -18.49 -19.63 3.88
N ASP A 136 -18.43 -20.19 5.08
CA ASP A 136 -19.59 -20.63 5.87
C ASP A 136 -20.04 -19.58 6.89
N GLY A 137 -19.37 -18.39 6.90
CA GLY A 137 -19.64 -17.30 7.84
C GLY A 137 -19.09 -17.56 9.24
N LEU A 138 -18.10 -18.46 9.38
CA LEU A 138 -17.45 -18.73 10.65
C LEU A 138 -16.22 -17.83 10.82
N GLU A 139 -16.13 -17.22 11.99
CA GLU A 139 -15.02 -16.35 12.37
C GLU A 139 -13.95 -17.07 13.21
N ALA A 140 -12.88 -16.37 13.52
CA ALA A 140 -11.77 -16.91 14.29
C ALA A 140 -12.22 -17.55 15.63
N HIS A 141 -13.19 -16.97 16.30
CA HIS A 141 -13.67 -17.45 17.60
C HIS A 141 -14.48 -18.76 17.53
N ASP A 142 -14.95 -19.16 16.34
CA ASP A 142 -15.67 -20.42 16.11
C ASP A 142 -14.74 -21.61 15.96
N TYR A 143 -13.44 -21.36 15.79
CA TYR A 143 -12.44 -22.40 15.58
C TYR A 143 -11.69 -22.76 16.85
N ALA A 144 -11.30 -24.05 16.96
CA ALA A 144 -10.46 -24.49 18.07
C ALA A 144 -9.12 -23.72 18.10
N PRO A 145 -8.60 -23.37 19.29
CA PRO A 145 -7.38 -22.55 19.41
C PRO A 145 -6.14 -23.11 18.70
N ASP A 146 -6.09 -24.41 18.46
CA ASP A 146 -5.02 -25.11 17.75
C ASP A 146 -5.35 -25.39 16.28
N SER A 147 -6.39 -24.78 15.74
CA SER A 147 -6.78 -24.92 14.33
C SER A 147 -5.69 -24.47 13.36
N ILE A 148 -5.64 -25.09 12.18
CA ILE A 148 -4.78 -24.68 11.09
C ILE A 148 -5.13 -23.26 10.62
N GLU A 149 -6.38 -22.83 10.79
CA GLU A 149 -6.87 -21.51 10.39
C GLU A 149 -6.21 -20.39 11.18
N HIS A 150 -5.98 -20.57 12.48
CA HIS A 150 -5.18 -19.64 13.28
C HIS A 150 -3.68 -19.73 12.95
N ARG A 151 -3.16 -20.97 12.80
CA ARG A 151 -1.72 -21.18 12.61
C ARG A 151 -1.19 -20.56 11.33
N LYS A 152 -2.00 -20.47 10.25
CA LYS A 152 -1.57 -19.86 8.98
C LYS A 152 -1.19 -18.39 9.16
N TYR A 153 -1.97 -17.61 9.92
CA TYR A 153 -1.70 -16.21 10.21
C TYR A 153 -0.54 -16.05 11.19
N LEU A 154 -0.53 -16.81 12.27
CA LEU A 154 0.57 -16.76 13.25
C LEU A 154 1.92 -17.13 12.63
N ALA A 155 1.95 -18.09 11.71
CA ALA A 155 3.15 -18.42 10.95
C ALA A 155 3.56 -17.27 10.05
N TYR A 156 2.60 -16.68 9.33
CA TYR A 156 2.84 -15.55 8.44
C TYR A 156 3.41 -14.34 9.18
N TYR A 157 2.83 -13.93 10.30
CA TYR A 157 3.35 -12.78 11.07
C TYR A 157 4.78 -12.99 11.54
N ARG A 158 5.14 -14.24 11.93
CA ARG A 158 6.53 -14.58 12.26
C ARG A 158 7.45 -14.53 11.04
N GLU A 159 7.00 -15.01 9.88
CA GLU A 159 7.72 -14.88 8.61
C GLU A 159 7.95 -13.40 8.25
N MET A 160 7.01 -12.52 8.58
CA MET A 160 7.15 -11.07 8.40
C MET A 160 8.03 -10.39 9.48
N GLY A 161 8.59 -11.15 10.41
CA GLY A 161 9.60 -10.69 11.37
C GLY A 161 9.09 -10.41 12.78
N MET A 162 7.83 -10.68 13.09
CA MET A 162 7.32 -10.57 14.45
C MET A 162 7.87 -11.69 15.35
N SER A 163 8.16 -11.38 16.61
CA SER A 163 8.38 -12.41 17.63
C SER A 163 7.11 -13.23 17.83
N GLU A 164 7.22 -14.43 18.40
CA GLU A 164 6.05 -15.28 18.69
C GLU A 164 5.02 -14.55 19.57
N THR A 165 5.49 -13.84 20.60
CA THR A 165 4.62 -13.07 21.51
C THR A 165 3.93 -11.92 20.77
N MET A 166 4.64 -11.20 19.90
CA MET A 166 4.07 -10.09 19.11
C MET A 166 3.08 -10.62 18.08
N ALA A 167 3.40 -11.69 17.38
CA ALA A 167 2.49 -12.33 16.42
C ALA A 167 1.18 -12.77 17.08
N ALA A 168 1.26 -13.37 18.26
CA ALA A 168 0.07 -13.77 19.03
C ALA A 168 -0.74 -12.54 19.50
N ALA A 169 -0.09 -11.49 19.97
CA ALA A 169 -0.77 -10.27 20.42
C ALA A 169 -1.41 -9.52 19.24
N PHE A 170 -0.70 -9.39 18.11
CA PHE A 170 -1.23 -8.78 16.90
C PHE A 170 -2.42 -9.56 16.35
N TYR A 171 -2.32 -10.89 16.28
CA TYR A 171 -3.42 -11.77 15.88
C TYR A 171 -4.64 -11.62 16.80
N ALA A 172 -4.44 -11.57 18.11
CA ALA A 172 -5.53 -11.35 19.05
C ALA A 172 -6.18 -9.97 18.87
N MET A 173 -5.42 -8.93 18.56
CA MET A 173 -5.92 -7.59 18.29
C MET A 173 -6.74 -7.56 17.00
N THR A 174 -6.25 -8.14 15.89
CA THR A 174 -7.00 -8.17 14.62
C THR A 174 -8.32 -8.94 14.74
N ASN A 175 -8.40 -9.94 15.61
CA ASN A 175 -9.62 -10.74 15.87
C ASN A 175 -10.40 -10.29 17.12
N SER A 176 -10.13 -9.09 17.65
CA SER A 176 -10.84 -8.55 18.81
C SER A 176 -12.21 -7.96 18.46
N SER A 177 -12.47 -7.69 17.21
CA SER A 177 -13.74 -7.22 16.65
C SER A 177 -14.23 -8.22 15.61
N GLY A 178 -15.55 -8.30 15.39
CA GLY A 178 -16.16 -9.17 14.39
C GLY A 178 -15.88 -8.68 12.96
N PHE A 179 -16.19 -9.53 11.99
CA PHE A 179 -15.97 -9.23 10.57
C PHE A 179 -16.65 -7.93 10.12
N ASP A 180 -17.88 -7.69 10.56
CA ASP A 180 -18.69 -6.52 10.18
C ASP A 180 -18.42 -5.26 11.02
N ASP A 181 -17.61 -5.34 12.07
CA ASP A 181 -17.34 -4.22 12.99
C ASP A 181 -15.83 -3.98 13.15
N PRO A 182 -15.15 -3.44 12.13
CA PRO A 182 -13.70 -3.32 12.13
C PRO A 182 -13.18 -2.34 13.19
N LEU A 183 -12.06 -2.72 13.82
CA LEU A 183 -11.27 -1.85 14.67
C LEU A 183 -10.43 -0.92 13.77
N TRP A 184 -10.64 0.39 13.90
CA TRP A 184 -9.88 1.40 13.19
C TRP A 184 -8.68 1.86 13.99
N LEU A 185 -7.53 1.97 13.30
CA LEU A 185 -6.27 2.45 13.84
C LEU A 185 -5.75 3.58 12.93
N ASP A 186 -5.15 4.59 13.50
CA ASP A 186 -4.33 5.54 12.74
C ASP A 186 -2.92 5.02 12.50
N GLY A 187 -2.15 5.72 11.68
CA GLY A 187 -0.79 5.32 11.37
C GLY A 187 0.13 5.32 12.59
N ALA A 188 -0.12 6.18 13.58
CA ALA A 188 0.66 6.20 14.82
C ALA A 188 0.44 4.92 15.63
N ALA A 189 -0.81 4.53 15.84
CA ALA A 189 -1.16 3.28 16.52
C ALA A 189 -0.64 2.05 15.79
N MET A 190 -0.71 2.05 14.45
CA MET A 190 -0.16 0.93 13.67
C MET A 190 1.36 0.84 13.80
N ARG A 191 2.10 1.97 13.81
CA ARG A 191 3.55 1.96 14.05
C ARG A 191 3.92 1.40 15.42
N ASP A 192 3.15 1.72 16.45
CA ASP A 192 3.37 1.15 17.79
C ASP A 192 3.25 -0.38 17.77
N TRP A 193 2.26 -0.92 17.04
CA TRP A 193 2.09 -2.36 16.88
C TRP A 193 3.25 -3.04 16.13
N VAL A 194 3.85 -2.38 15.15
CA VAL A 194 4.97 -2.94 14.37
C VAL A 194 6.34 -2.51 14.89
N GLY A 195 6.39 -1.82 16.02
CA GLY A 195 7.64 -1.43 16.70
C GLY A 195 8.47 -0.37 15.96
N LEU A 196 7.81 0.52 15.21
CA LEU A 196 8.46 1.62 14.51
C LEU A 196 8.53 2.89 15.36
N ALA A 197 9.66 3.59 15.32
CA ALA A 197 9.79 4.90 15.92
C ALA A 197 8.95 5.97 15.18
N PRO A 198 8.44 7.01 15.86
CA PRO A 198 7.71 8.11 15.21
C PRO A 198 8.56 8.81 14.13
N GLY A 199 7.94 9.12 12.98
CA GLY A 199 8.51 10.07 12.01
C GLY A 199 9.43 9.50 10.92
N THR A 200 9.36 8.22 10.56
CA THR A 200 10.21 7.62 9.51
C THR A 200 9.70 7.84 8.07
N GLY A 201 8.49 8.41 7.86
CA GLY A 201 7.82 8.46 6.55
C GLY A 201 7.98 9.73 5.72
N ALA A 202 8.55 10.81 6.26
CA ALA A 202 8.49 12.15 5.63
C ALA A 202 9.19 12.30 4.25
N ALA A 203 10.05 11.37 3.84
CA ALA A 203 10.86 11.52 2.62
C ALA A 203 10.15 11.09 1.32
N LEU A 204 9.17 10.18 1.39
CA LEU A 204 8.47 9.65 0.19
C LEU A 204 7.11 10.31 -0.09
N ALA A 205 6.50 10.96 0.89
CA ALA A 205 5.28 11.76 0.68
C ALA A 205 5.46 12.83 -0.40
N ALA A 206 6.66 13.36 -0.55
CA ALA A 206 7.00 14.33 -1.60
C ALA A 206 7.02 13.71 -3.01
N ALA A 207 7.35 12.44 -3.16
CA ALA A 207 7.41 11.76 -4.46
C ALA A 207 6.01 11.39 -4.99
N VAL A 208 5.08 11.04 -4.09
CA VAL A 208 3.69 10.71 -4.46
C VAL A 208 2.92 11.97 -4.90
N GLN A 209 3.24 13.14 -4.33
CA GLN A 209 2.60 14.41 -4.71
C GLN A 209 2.99 14.91 -6.11
N THR A 210 4.07 14.41 -6.70
CA THR A 210 4.50 14.76 -8.08
C THR A 210 3.89 13.86 -9.15
N ALA A 211 3.40 12.66 -8.79
CA ALA A 211 2.55 11.85 -9.66
C ALA A 211 1.12 12.41 -9.56
N GLY A 212 0.64 13.13 -10.57
CA GLY A 212 -0.65 13.82 -10.58
C GLY A 212 -1.82 13.01 -9.98
N PRO A 213 -2.99 13.61 -9.71
CA PRO A 213 -4.05 13.01 -8.91
C PRO A 213 -4.51 11.70 -9.53
N ILE A 214 -4.16 10.59 -8.89
CA ILE A 214 -4.84 9.31 -9.12
C ILE A 214 -6.25 9.53 -8.57
N ALA A 215 -7.27 9.53 -9.45
CA ALA A 215 -8.66 9.61 -9.01
C ALA A 215 -8.96 8.36 -8.18
N THR A 216 -8.89 8.51 -6.86
CA THR A 216 -9.34 7.47 -5.93
C THR A 216 -10.86 7.57 -5.83
N PRO A 217 -11.63 6.58 -6.32
CA PRO A 217 -13.03 6.51 -5.93
C PRO A 217 -13.07 6.18 -4.43
N ARG A 218 -13.54 7.10 -3.62
CA ARG A 218 -13.98 6.78 -2.26
C ARG A 218 -15.20 5.86 -2.37
N LEU A 219 -14.97 4.58 -2.48
CA LEU A 219 -16.01 3.59 -2.28
C LEU A 219 -16.22 3.47 -0.77
N ALA A 220 -17.33 4.04 -0.29
CA ALA A 220 -17.78 3.80 1.06
C ALA A 220 -17.96 2.28 1.23
N TYR A 221 -17.37 1.74 2.30
CA TYR A 221 -17.43 0.32 2.69
C TYR A 221 -18.89 -0.21 2.83
N LEU A 222 -19.89 0.69 2.83
CA LEU A 222 -21.30 0.40 3.02
C LEU A 222 -22.08 0.09 1.74
N ASP A 223 -21.46 0.10 0.55
CA ASP A 223 -22.19 -0.06 -0.73
C ASP A 223 -21.83 -1.32 -1.53
N LEU A 224 -21.07 -2.24 -0.93
CA LEU A 224 -20.99 -3.58 -1.47
C LEU A 224 -22.19 -4.38 -0.94
N GLY A 225 -23.36 -4.12 -1.54
CA GLY A 225 -24.51 -4.98 -1.37
C GLY A 225 -24.18 -6.38 -1.84
N LEU A 226 -23.66 -7.20 -0.95
CA LEU A 226 -23.63 -8.65 -1.10
C LEU A 226 -25.07 -9.14 -0.96
N THR A 227 -25.82 -9.03 -2.07
CA THR A 227 -27.02 -9.87 -2.22
C THR A 227 -26.53 -11.30 -2.34
N HIS A 228 -26.89 -12.08 -1.35
CA HIS A 228 -26.78 -13.53 -1.27
C HIS A 228 -27.13 -14.21 -2.61
N TYR A 229 -26.21 -15.02 -3.12
CA TYR A 229 -26.54 -16.24 -3.87
C TYR A 229 -25.63 -17.36 -3.39
#